data_c36b38449fbedccaaf2188d35838dd8a
#
_entry.id   c36b38449fbedccaaf2188d35838dd8a
#
_cell.length_a   1.000
_cell.length_b   1.000
_cell.length_c   1.000
_cell.angle_alpha   90.00
_cell.angle_beta   90.00
_cell.angle_gamma   90.00
#
_symmetry.space_group_name_H-M   'P 1'
#
loop_
_entity.id
_entity.type
_entity.pdbx_description
1 polymer ?
#
loop_
_entity_poly.entity_id
_entity_poly.type
_entity_poly.pdbx_seq_one_letter_code
_entity_poly.pdbx_strand_id
1 'polypeptide(L)'
;VGGAVVASGFAAAGSGAKTAIFCKSNAADADVKERFAGVHADLYWAESKATCSIRNQYFTADKEKRACTSMGVCDPFRFDELPQVKTRVYHFAGLVYGDFDGALLAEAAKHGKVGLDVQCMLRHVEPDKSMAFHDWAEKKELLPLMDYFKTDAAEAEVLTGLTDRAEAAKVLHDWGAKEVVIT
;
A
#
# COMPACT_ATOMS: atom_id res chain seq x y z
N VAL A 1 10.12 -13.80 -1.25
CA VAL A 1 8.87 -13.25 -0.79
C VAL A 1 9.13 -11.84 -0.29
N GLY A 2 8.44 -10.91 -0.84
CA GLY A 2 8.45 -9.50 -0.51
C GLY A 2 7.01 -9.03 -0.29
N GLY A 3 6.82 -7.76 -0.30
CA GLY A 3 5.54 -7.08 -0.20
C GLY A 3 5.80 -5.69 0.33
N ALA A 4 4.90 -4.79 0.07
CA ALA A 4 5.03 -3.40 0.49
C ALA A 4 5.23 -3.30 2.01
N VAL A 5 4.50 -4.11 2.80
CA VAL A 5 4.62 -4.13 4.26
C VAL A 5 6.03 -4.53 4.73
N VAL A 6 6.68 -5.49 4.06
CA VAL A 6 8.05 -5.90 4.40
C VAL A 6 9.02 -4.76 4.09
N ALA A 7 8.98 -4.23 2.86
CA ALA A 7 9.88 -3.15 2.43
C ALA A 7 9.72 -1.90 3.31
N SER A 8 8.48 -1.45 3.53
CA SER A 8 8.19 -0.26 4.34
C SER A 8 8.53 -0.47 5.82
N GLY A 9 8.22 -1.66 6.36
CA GLY A 9 8.52 -2.00 7.75
C GLY A 9 10.02 -2.02 8.05
N PHE A 10 10.82 -2.63 7.17
CA PHE A 10 12.28 -2.64 7.28
C PHE A 10 12.87 -1.23 7.14
N ALA A 11 12.39 -0.45 6.18
CA ALA A 11 12.87 0.92 5.98
C ALA A 11 12.56 1.80 7.20
N ALA A 12 11.34 1.74 7.74
CA ALA A 12 10.93 2.51 8.91
C ALA A 12 11.75 2.12 10.15
N ALA A 13 11.86 0.83 10.45
CA ALA A 13 12.65 0.34 11.58
C ALA A 13 14.15 0.66 11.41
N GLY A 14 14.70 0.50 10.19
CA GLY A 14 16.09 0.80 9.87
C GLY A 14 16.43 2.28 9.97
N SER A 15 15.46 3.18 9.81
CA SER A 15 15.65 4.62 10.01
C SER A 15 15.72 5.03 11.51
N GLY A 16 15.55 4.08 12.42
CA GLY A 16 15.52 4.33 13.87
C GLY A 16 14.15 4.81 14.39
N ALA A 17 13.11 4.81 13.55
CA ALA A 17 11.76 5.11 14.00
C ALA A 17 11.20 3.99 14.89
N LYS A 18 10.51 4.37 15.97
CA LYS A 18 9.71 3.40 16.72
C LYS A 18 8.55 2.95 15.83
N THR A 19 8.58 1.69 15.41
CA THR A 19 7.71 1.16 14.37
C THR A 19 6.79 0.06 14.92
N ALA A 20 5.50 0.15 14.59
CA ALA A 20 4.54 -0.93 14.74
C ALA A 20 4.10 -1.37 13.34
N ILE A 21 4.12 -2.67 13.08
CA ILE A 21 3.74 -3.26 11.80
C ILE A 21 2.47 -4.09 12.03
N PHE A 22 1.41 -3.80 11.28
CA PHE A 22 0.21 -4.62 11.27
C PHE A 22 0.04 -5.29 9.90
N CYS A 23 -0.11 -6.60 9.89
CA CYS A 23 -0.31 -7.38 8.68
C CYS A 23 -1.36 -8.49 8.86
N LYS A 24 -1.92 -8.95 7.75
CA LYS A 24 -2.85 -10.08 7.69
C LYS A 24 -2.30 -11.18 6.79
N SER A 25 -2.50 -12.43 7.18
CA SER A 25 -2.23 -13.60 6.34
C SER A 25 -3.13 -14.77 6.72
N ASN A 26 -3.17 -15.78 5.86
CA ASN A 26 -3.77 -17.06 6.23
C ASN A 26 -2.90 -17.73 7.32
N ALA A 27 -3.53 -18.52 8.19
CA ALA A 27 -2.84 -19.23 9.26
C ALA A 27 -1.77 -20.21 8.73
N ALA A 28 -2.00 -20.78 7.53
CA ALA A 28 -1.02 -21.67 6.89
C ALA A 28 0.29 -20.95 6.49
N ASP A 29 0.25 -19.62 6.36
CA ASP A 29 1.39 -18.77 6.03
C ASP A 29 1.89 -17.99 7.26
N ALA A 30 1.70 -18.53 8.47
CA ALA A 30 2.08 -17.87 9.73
C ALA A 30 3.60 -17.63 9.86
N ASP A 31 4.44 -18.31 9.05
CA ASP A 31 5.87 -18.05 8.90
C ASP A 31 6.18 -16.62 8.42
N VAL A 32 5.20 -15.90 7.94
CA VAL A 32 5.34 -14.47 7.59
C VAL A 32 5.88 -13.65 8.76
N LYS A 33 5.59 -14.05 10.00
CA LYS A 33 6.11 -13.42 11.22
C LYS A 33 7.63 -13.54 11.33
N GLU A 34 8.19 -14.67 10.90
CA GLU A 34 9.64 -14.91 10.95
C GLU A 34 10.42 -13.97 10.04
N ARG A 35 9.77 -13.42 9.00
CA ARG A 35 10.39 -12.47 8.08
C ARG A 35 10.74 -11.14 8.73
N PHE A 36 10.12 -10.84 9.85
CA PHE A 36 10.41 -9.66 10.65
C PHE A 36 11.39 -9.96 11.79
N ALA A 37 11.94 -11.19 11.86
CA ALA A 37 12.95 -11.53 12.83
C ALA A 37 14.18 -10.62 12.66
N GLY A 38 14.63 -10.02 13.75
CA GLY A 38 15.76 -9.07 13.73
C GLY A 38 15.39 -7.63 13.32
N VAL A 39 14.14 -7.35 13.03
CA VAL A 39 13.64 -5.99 12.82
C VAL A 39 13.21 -5.40 14.15
N HIS A 40 13.72 -4.22 14.50
CA HIS A 40 13.31 -3.51 15.73
C HIS A 40 11.93 -2.84 15.54
N ALA A 41 10.88 -3.67 15.47
CA ALA A 41 9.50 -3.23 15.33
C ALA A 41 8.55 -4.14 16.11
N ASP A 42 7.46 -3.56 16.61
CA ASP A 42 6.37 -4.33 17.21
C ASP A 42 5.51 -4.93 16.09
N LEU A 43 5.45 -6.25 15.98
CA LEU A 43 4.66 -6.93 14.96
C LEU A 43 3.30 -7.35 15.50
N TYR A 44 2.26 -6.89 14.84
CA TYR A 44 0.86 -7.28 15.06
C TYR A 44 0.36 -8.05 13.84
N TRP A 45 -0.32 -9.16 14.10
CA TRP A 45 -0.81 -10.02 13.03
C TRP A 45 -2.26 -10.41 13.30
N ALA A 46 -3.07 -10.44 12.26
CA ALA A 46 -4.41 -11.00 12.28
C ALA A 46 -4.57 -12.08 11.21
N GLU A 47 -5.37 -13.08 11.52
CA GLU A 47 -5.72 -14.11 10.54
C GLU A 47 -6.66 -13.55 9.47
N SER A 48 -6.49 -14.05 8.24
CA SER A 48 -7.32 -13.74 7.09
C SER A 48 -7.64 -15.02 6.32
N LYS A 49 -8.74 -15.02 5.59
CA LYS A 49 -9.15 -16.15 4.72
C LYS A 49 -8.07 -16.56 3.72
N ALA A 50 -7.22 -15.63 3.29
CA ALA A 50 -6.12 -15.85 2.38
C ALA A 50 -4.98 -14.86 2.65
N THR A 51 -3.77 -15.21 2.25
CA THR A 51 -2.64 -14.27 2.19
C THR A 51 -2.70 -13.51 0.89
N CYS A 52 -2.63 -12.17 0.96
CA CYS A 52 -2.53 -11.34 -0.25
C CYS A 52 -1.21 -11.65 -0.95
N SER A 53 -1.29 -12.21 -2.15
CA SER A 53 -0.13 -12.69 -2.88
C SER A 53 -0.29 -12.60 -4.39
N ILE A 54 0.82 -12.36 -5.08
CA ILE A 54 0.88 -12.28 -6.55
C ILE A 54 1.99 -13.18 -7.09
N ARG A 55 1.77 -13.68 -8.30
CA ARG A 55 2.80 -14.33 -9.10
C ARG A 55 3.22 -13.39 -10.21
N ASN A 56 4.52 -13.09 -10.29
CA ASN A 56 5.11 -12.38 -11.39
C ASN A 56 5.72 -13.38 -12.37
N GLN A 57 5.29 -13.35 -13.62
CA GLN A 57 5.90 -14.08 -14.72
C GLN A 57 6.65 -13.10 -15.60
N TYR A 58 7.97 -13.21 -15.65
CA TYR A 58 8.83 -12.34 -16.44
C TYR A 58 9.05 -12.94 -17.82
N PHE A 59 8.95 -12.11 -18.87
CA PHE A 59 9.10 -12.51 -20.28
C PHE A 59 10.43 -12.07 -20.88
N THR A 60 11.17 -11.19 -20.21
CA THR A 60 12.44 -10.65 -20.67
C THR A 60 13.50 -10.79 -19.58
N ALA A 61 14.77 -10.87 -19.99
CA ALA A 61 15.89 -11.04 -19.06
C ALA A 61 16.11 -9.82 -18.15
N ASP A 62 15.77 -8.62 -18.63
CA ASP A 62 15.78 -7.37 -17.85
C ASP A 62 14.64 -7.26 -16.85
N LYS A 63 13.67 -8.20 -16.89
CA LYS A 63 12.49 -8.25 -16.02
C LYS A 63 11.54 -7.05 -16.13
N GLU A 64 11.63 -6.27 -17.21
CA GLU A 64 10.73 -5.13 -17.44
C GLU A 64 9.34 -5.59 -17.87
N LYS A 65 9.26 -6.61 -18.74
CA LYS A 65 7.98 -7.17 -19.18
C LYS A 65 7.57 -8.35 -18.31
N ARG A 66 6.48 -8.15 -17.59
CA ARG A 66 5.93 -9.18 -16.69
C ARG A 66 4.40 -9.20 -16.75
N ALA A 67 3.83 -10.38 -16.57
CA ALA A 67 2.42 -10.55 -16.18
C ALA A 67 2.34 -10.75 -14.68
N CYS A 68 1.35 -10.12 -14.07
CA CYS A 68 1.02 -10.29 -12.66
C CYS A 68 -0.30 -11.03 -12.54
N THR A 69 -0.33 -12.08 -11.73
CA THR A 69 -1.54 -12.88 -11.47
C THR A 69 -1.79 -12.93 -9.97
N SER A 70 -3.01 -12.67 -9.54
CA SER A 70 -3.41 -12.81 -8.14
C SER A 70 -3.44 -14.29 -7.75
N MET A 71 -2.80 -14.61 -6.65
CA MET A 71 -2.81 -15.96 -6.05
C MET A 71 -3.67 -16.00 -4.78
N GLY A 72 -4.01 -14.85 -4.22
CA GLY A 72 -4.87 -14.70 -3.06
C GLY A 72 -5.07 -13.23 -2.72
N VAL A 73 -6.23 -12.91 -2.15
CA VAL A 73 -6.59 -11.59 -1.64
C VAL A 73 -7.01 -11.75 -0.19
N CYS A 74 -6.38 -11.02 0.72
CA CYS A 74 -6.73 -11.05 2.14
C CYS A 74 -8.04 -10.29 2.40
N ASP A 75 -8.57 -10.46 3.61
CA ASP A 75 -9.71 -9.66 4.04
C ASP A 75 -9.29 -8.20 4.18
N PRO A 76 -10.18 -7.23 3.86
CA PRO A 76 -9.89 -5.81 4.00
C PRO A 76 -9.42 -5.45 5.40
N PHE A 77 -8.54 -4.48 5.51
CA PHE A 77 -8.15 -3.91 6.78
C PHE A 77 -9.22 -2.93 7.28
N ARG A 78 -9.46 -2.93 8.57
CA ARG A 78 -10.41 -2.02 9.23
C ARG A 78 -9.70 -1.25 10.33
N PHE A 79 -10.14 -0.03 10.61
CA PHE A 79 -9.49 0.81 11.61
C PHE A 79 -9.58 0.22 13.04
N ASP A 80 -10.71 -0.41 13.36
CA ASP A 80 -10.96 -1.05 14.66
C ASP A 80 -10.09 -2.30 14.92
N GLU A 81 -9.47 -2.87 13.87
CA GLU A 81 -8.51 -3.98 13.99
C GLU A 81 -7.07 -3.50 14.21
N LEU A 82 -6.78 -2.22 14.00
CA LEU A 82 -5.42 -1.70 14.16
C LEU A 82 -4.98 -1.79 15.63
N PRO A 83 -3.69 -2.05 15.89
CA PRO A 83 -3.18 -2.10 17.24
C PRO A 83 -3.38 -0.75 17.94
N GLN A 84 -3.84 -0.80 19.18
CA GLN A 84 -4.11 0.38 20.01
C GLN A 84 -2.79 0.97 20.55
N VAL A 85 -1.98 1.49 19.63
CA VAL A 85 -0.70 2.14 19.95
C VAL A 85 -0.75 3.62 19.56
N LYS A 86 -0.12 4.46 20.38
CA LYS A 86 -0.02 5.88 20.05
C LYS A 86 0.84 6.07 18.82
N THR A 87 0.23 6.46 17.71
CA THR A 87 0.85 6.58 16.40
C THR A 87 0.89 8.04 15.94
N ARG A 88 2.02 8.48 15.40
CA ARG A 88 2.14 9.80 14.77
C ARG A 88 1.89 9.76 13.28
N VAL A 89 2.25 8.67 12.63
CA VAL A 89 2.10 8.47 11.18
C VAL A 89 1.55 7.08 10.92
N TYR A 90 0.42 7.00 10.26
CA TYR A 90 -0.12 5.77 9.67
C TYR A 90 0.37 5.68 8.24
N HIS A 91 1.11 4.62 7.92
CA HIS A 91 1.58 4.35 6.55
C HIS A 91 0.84 3.15 5.98
N PHE A 92 0.03 3.39 4.96
CA PHE A 92 -0.74 2.38 4.26
C PHE A 92 0.00 1.94 3.00
N ALA A 93 0.39 0.67 2.98
CA ALA A 93 1.13 0.04 1.89
C ALA A 93 0.48 -1.29 1.53
N GLY A 94 -0.62 -1.23 0.80
CA GLY A 94 -1.37 -2.40 0.33
C GLY A 94 -0.86 -2.91 -1.02
N LEU A 95 -1.40 -4.03 -1.44
CA LEU A 95 -1.01 -4.71 -2.68
C LEU A 95 -2.06 -4.55 -3.78
N VAL A 96 -3.33 -4.64 -3.44
CA VAL A 96 -4.46 -4.63 -4.37
C VAL A 96 -5.61 -3.76 -3.89
N TYR A 97 -6.45 -3.36 -4.82
CA TYR A 97 -7.68 -2.63 -4.51
C TYR A 97 -8.56 -3.46 -3.57
N GLY A 98 -9.10 -2.78 -2.54
CA GLY A 98 -9.88 -3.40 -1.49
C GLY A 98 -9.08 -3.83 -0.26
N ASP A 99 -7.73 -3.73 -0.26
CA ASP A 99 -6.96 -3.88 0.97
C ASP A 99 -7.35 -2.80 1.99
N PHE A 100 -7.49 -1.55 1.52
CA PHE A 100 -7.94 -0.40 2.30
C PHE A 100 -9.12 0.29 1.62
N ASP A 101 -9.96 0.93 2.39
CA ASP A 101 -11.05 1.78 1.90
C ASP A 101 -10.90 3.23 2.37
N GLY A 102 -11.71 4.13 1.80
CA GLY A 102 -11.70 5.55 2.16
C GLY A 102 -12.08 5.78 3.62
N ALA A 103 -12.93 4.93 4.22
CA ALA A 103 -13.35 5.06 5.61
C ALA A 103 -12.19 4.81 6.57
N LEU A 104 -11.34 3.79 6.30
CA LEU A 104 -10.13 3.51 7.06
C LEU A 104 -9.15 4.71 7.00
N LEU A 105 -8.92 5.26 5.79
CA LEU A 105 -8.02 6.40 5.61
C LEU A 105 -8.54 7.65 6.31
N ALA A 106 -9.83 7.94 6.19
CA ALA A 106 -10.46 9.08 6.85
C ALA A 106 -10.43 8.96 8.38
N GLU A 107 -10.62 7.76 8.92
CA GLU A 107 -10.53 7.55 10.37
C GLU A 107 -9.10 7.72 10.86
N ALA A 108 -8.10 7.13 10.16
CA ALA A 108 -6.69 7.29 10.51
C ALA A 108 -6.25 8.76 10.54
N ALA A 109 -6.74 9.57 9.60
CA ALA A 109 -6.43 11.00 9.51
C ALA A 109 -6.90 11.81 10.73
N LYS A 110 -7.88 11.32 11.49
CA LYS A 110 -8.31 11.95 12.76
C LYS A 110 -7.33 11.69 13.91
N HIS A 111 -6.51 10.66 13.80
CA HIS A 111 -5.63 10.17 14.87
C HIS A 111 -4.14 10.47 14.63
N GLY A 112 -3.74 10.77 13.40
CA GLY A 112 -2.35 11.06 13.04
C GLY A 112 -2.19 11.44 11.59
N LYS A 113 -0.94 11.65 11.17
CA LYS A 113 -0.61 11.86 9.76
C LYS A 113 -0.82 10.58 8.95
N VAL A 114 -1.21 10.73 7.69
CA VAL A 114 -1.44 9.60 6.78
C VAL A 114 -0.44 9.61 5.64
N GLY A 115 0.25 8.49 5.47
CA GLY A 115 1.05 8.17 4.29
C GLY A 115 0.39 7.04 3.50
N LEU A 116 0.30 7.18 2.18
CA LEU A 116 -0.29 6.18 1.30
C LEU A 116 0.63 5.86 0.13
N ASP A 117 0.95 4.58 -0.06
CA ASP A 117 1.39 4.04 -1.35
C ASP A 117 0.14 3.72 -2.17
N VAL A 118 -0.08 4.47 -3.26
CA VAL A 118 -1.35 4.48 -3.98
C VAL A 118 -1.65 3.18 -4.73
N GLN A 119 -0.67 2.32 -4.92
CA GLN A 119 -0.80 1.06 -5.67
C GLN A 119 -2.07 0.28 -5.30
N CYS A 120 -2.39 0.21 -4.01
CA CYS A 120 -3.54 -0.53 -3.50
C CYS A 120 -4.90 0.16 -3.77
N MET A 121 -4.90 1.38 -4.25
CA MET A 121 -6.12 2.07 -4.69
C MET A 121 -6.36 1.94 -6.20
N LEU A 122 -5.33 1.53 -6.96
CA LEU A 122 -5.34 1.46 -8.42
C LEU A 122 -5.32 0.02 -8.97
N ARG A 123 -4.60 -0.90 -8.30
CA ARG A 123 -4.37 -2.26 -8.81
C ARG A 123 -5.55 -3.16 -8.49
N HIS A 124 -6.39 -3.42 -9.48
CA HIS A 124 -7.53 -4.31 -9.38
C HIS A 124 -7.15 -5.75 -9.76
N VAL A 125 -7.82 -6.71 -9.16
CA VAL A 125 -7.78 -8.11 -9.55
C VAL A 125 -8.96 -8.38 -10.45
N GLU A 126 -8.69 -8.72 -11.71
CA GLU A 126 -9.69 -8.99 -12.72
C GLU A 126 -10.32 -10.40 -12.52
N PRO A 127 -11.48 -10.70 -13.14
CA PRO A 127 -12.15 -11.99 -13.01
C PRO A 127 -11.28 -13.20 -13.43
N ASP A 128 -10.35 -13.00 -14.38
CA ASP A 128 -9.37 -14.00 -14.82
C ASP A 128 -8.12 -14.08 -13.93
N LYS A 129 -8.12 -13.34 -12.80
CA LYS A 129 -7.01 -13.17 -11.85
C LYS A 129 -5.81 -12.37 -12.38
N SER A 130 -5.87 -11.83 -13.58
CA SER A 130 -4.90 -10.83 -14.02
C SER A 130 -5.02 -9.56 -13.19
N MET A 131 -4.06 -8.67 -13.30
CA MET A 131 -4.08 -7.39 -12.60
C MET A 131 -4.04 -6.24 -13.58
N ALA A 132 -4.94 -5.28 -13.37
CA ALA A 132 -5.03 -4.05 -14.15
C ALA A 132 -5.05 -2.83 -13.23
N PHE A 133 -4.55 -1.69 -13.73
CA PHE A 133 -4.71 -0.41 -13.05
C PHE A 133 -5.99 0.26 -13.52
N HIS A 134 -6.82 0.64 -12.56
CA HIS A 134 -8.00 1.47 -12.78
C HIS A 134 -7.83 2.78 -12.01
N ASP A 135 -8.44 3.84 -12.50
CA ASP A 135 -8.41 5.14 -11.84
C ASP A 135 -9.12 5.10 -10.48
N TRP A 136 -8.60 5.85 -9.53
CA TRP A 136 -9.18 5.96 -8.20
C TRP A 136 -10.28 7.04 -8.17
N ALA A 137 -11.53 6.61 -8.14
CA ALA A 137 -12.68 7.52 -8.24
C ALA A 137 -12.73 8.57 -7.11
N GLU A 138 -12.34 8.17 -5.90
CA GLU A 138 -12.40 9.00 -4.68
C GLU A 138 -11.14 9.85 -4.47
N LYS A 139 -10.19 9.86 -5.41
CA LYS A 139 -8.87 10.50 -5.26
C LYS A 139 -8.95 11.96 -4.81
N LYS A 140 -9.85 12.77 -5.41
CA LYS A 140 -9.98 14.20 -5.07
C LYS A 140 -10.60 14.45 -3.69
N GLU A 141 -11.37 13.49 -3.18
CA GLU A 141 -11.98 13.55 -1.85
C GLU A 141 -10.97 13.16 -0.77
N LEU A 142 -10.13 12.14 -1.06
CA LEU A 142 -9.26 11.53 -0.08
C LEU A 142 -7.82 12.09 -0.09
N LEU A 143 -7.33 12.62 -1.22
CA LEU A 143 -5.99 13.23 -1.28
C LEU A 143 -5.75 14.34 -0.25
N PRO A 144 -6.73 15.21 0.11
CA PRO A 144 -6.53 16.20 1.16
C PRO A 144 -6.22 15.62 2.55
N LEU A 145 -6.51 14.33 2.77
CA LEU A 145 -6.19 13.62 4.01
C LEU A 145 -4.74 13.09 4.03
N MET A 146 -4.05 13.07 2.87
CA MET A 146 -2.73 12.48 2.73
C MET A 146 -1.64 13.50 3.07
N ASP A 147 -0.90 13.25 4.15
CA ASP A 147 0.31 14.02 4.47
C ASP A 147 1.48 13.60 3.57
N TYR A 148 1.56 12.30 3.24
CA TYR A 148 2.60 11.72 2.39
C TYR A 148 1.95 10.82 1.35
N PHE A 149 2.04 11.19 0.09
CA PHE A 149 1.46 10.45 -1.01
C PHE A 149 2.57 9.92 -1.92
N LYS A 150 2.67 8.60 -2.04
CA LYS A 150 3.65 7.95 -2.91
C LYS A 150 2.95 7.27 -4.09
N THR A 151 3.51 7.47 -5.27
CA THR A 151 3.10 6.83 -6.53
C THR A 151 4.35 6.51 -7.38
N ASP A 152 4.24 5.61 -8.34
CA ASP A 152 5.21 5.51 -9.43
C ASP A 152 4.75 6.30 -10.66
N ALA A 153 5.59 6.36 -11.71
CA ALA A 153 5.28 7.15 -12.90
C ALA A 153 4.03 6.65 -13.64
N ALA A 154 3.84 5.33 -13.74
CA ALA A 154 2.68 4.75 -14.43
C ALA A 154 1.38 4.97 -13.63
N GLU A 155 1.45 4.83 -12.32
CA GLU A 155 0.34 5.10 -11.41
C GLU A 155 -0.03 6.60 -11.44
N ALA A 156 0.96 7.50 -11.48
CA ALA A 156 0.74 8.94 -11.60
C ALA A 156 0.05 9.30 -12.92
N GLU A 157 0.41 8.64 -14.02
CA GLU A 157 -0.26 8.78 -15.33
C GLU A 157 -1.71 8.31 -15.26
N VAL A 158 -1.99 7.16 -14.63
CA VAL A 158 -3.37 6.67 -14.42
C VAL A 158 -4.20 7.70 -13.64
N LEU A 159 -3.64 8.31 -12.59
CA LEU A 159 -4.34 9.27 -11.75
C LEU A 159 -4.60 10.62 -12.44
N THR A 160 -3.61 11.13 -13.18
CA THR A 160 -3.60 12.52 -13.67
C THR A 160 -3.75 12.65 -15.18
N GLY A 161 -3.49 11.59 -15.93
CA GLY A 161 -3.38 11.61 -17.40
C GLY A 161 -2.08 12.25 -17.91
N LEU A 162 -1.10 12.54 -17.02
CA LEU A 162 0.14 13.24 -17.36
C LEU A 162 1.33 12.29 -17.27
N THR A 163 2.21 12.33 -18.26
CA THR A 163 3.46 11.56 -18.30
C THR A 163 4.64 12.30 -17.67
N ASP A 164 4.59 13.64 -17.63
CA ASP A 164 5.58 14.44 -16.92
C ASP A 164 5.38 14.34 -15.41
N ARG A 165 6.40 13.83 -14.71
CA ARG A 165 6.32 13.58 -13.27
C ARG A 165 6.18 14.85 -12.45
N ALA A 166 6.81 15.95 -12.88
CA ALA A 166 6.75 17.21 -12.15
C ALA A 166 5.38 17.86 -12.25
N GLU A 167 4.77 17.82 -13.45
CA GLU A 167 3.40 18.27 -13.67
C GLU A 167 2.39 17.38 -12.95
N ALA A 168 2.55 16.06 -13.02
CA ALA A 168 1.70 15.12 -12.29
C ALA A 168 1.77 15.34 -10.76
N ALA A 169 2.96 15.53 -10.20
CA ALA A 169 3.14 15.81 -8.79
C ALA A 169 2.45 17.11 -8.36
N LYS A 170 2.53 18.16 -9.21
CA LYS A 170 1.85 19.42 -8.96
C LYS A 170 0.32 19.23 -8.94
N VAL A 171 -0.22 18.51 -9.91
CA VAL A 171 -1.67 18.21 -9.96
C VAL A 171 -2.13 17.45 -8.73
N LEU A 172 -1.38 16.42 -8.31
CA LEU A 172 -1.70 15.65 -7.11
C LEU A 172 -1.63 16.52 -5.83
N HIS A 173 -0.67 17.42 -5.77
CA HIS A 173 -0.58 18.41 -4.70
C HIS A 173 -1.75 19.40 -4.73
N ASP A 174 -2.10 19.93 -5.89
CA ASP A 174 -3.22 20.85 -6.07
C ASP A 174 -4.57 20.17 -5.73
N TRP A 175 -4.68 18.84 -5.85
CA TRP A 175 -5.83 18.06 -5.37
C TRP A 175 -5.80 17.81 -3.86
N GLY A 176 -4.75 18.21 -3.15
CA GLY A 176 -4.72 18.28 -1.69
C GLY A 176 -3.68 17.43 -1.00
N ALA A 177 -2.93 16.55 -1.69
CA ALA A 177 -1.83 15.83 -1.07
C ALA A 177 -0.74 16.80 -0.60
N LYS A 178 -0.27 16.70 0.65
CA LYS A 178 0.66 17.68 1.21
C LYS A 178 2.09 17.49 0.68
N GLU A 179 2.57 16.25 0.66
CA GLU A 179 3.86 15.88 0.09
C GLU A 179 3.65 14.74 -0.91
N VAL A 180 4.17 14.89 -2.13
CA VAL A 180 4.04 13.92 -3.22
C VAL A 180 5.40 13.39 -3.61
N VAL A 181 5.55 12.07 -3.66
CA VAL A 181 6.74 11.37 -4.13
C VAL A 181 6.38 10.51 -5.34
N ILE A 182 7.01 10.78 -6.48
CA ILE A 182 6.88 9.96 -7.70
C ILE A 182 8.21 9.27 -7.99
N THR A 183 8.21 7.93 -7.97
CA THR A 183 9.40 7.09 -8.22
C THR A 183 9.49 6.61 -9.67
#